data_9cac6db50df6a56841622c730e39b75c
#
_entry.id   9cac6db50df6a56841622c730e39b75c
#
_cell.length_a   1.000
_cell.length_b   1.000
_cell.length_c   1.000
_cell.angle_alpha   90.00
_cell.angle_beta   90.00
_cell.angle_gamma   90.00
#
_symmetry.space_group_name_H-M   'P 1'
#
loop_
_entity.id
_entity.type
_entity.pdbx_description
1 polymer ?
#
loop_
_entity_poly.entity_id
_entity_poly.type
_entity_poly.pdbx_seq_one_letter_code
_entity_poly.pdbx_strand_id
1 'polypeptide(L)'
;IEAFGKLDIVVNNVGGTMPAPLLNTSTKDLRDAFTFNVTTAHALTAAAVPLMLEHSGGGSIINITSTMGRVAGRGFAAYGTAKAALAHYTRLAALDLCPRIRVNAIAPGSIATSALDIVASNDELRTPMEKATPLRRLGEPDEIAAAAVYLASPAGAYLTGKILEVDGGITFPNLDLPIPDL
;
A
#
# COMPACT_ATOMS: atom_id res chain seq x y z
N ILE A 1 22.07 10.74 -1.38
CA ILE A 1 23.47 10.52 -0.97
C ILE A 1 24.19 11.84 -0.71
N GLU A 2 24.11 12.81 -1.60
CA GLU A 2 24.81 14.10 -1.46
C GLU A 2 24.54 14.79 -0.12
N ALA A 3 23.30 14.79 0.36
CA ALA A 3 22.90 15.49 1.59
C ALA A 3 23.31 14.77 2.88
N PHE A 4 23.25 13.43 2.90
CA PHE A 4 23.41 12.65 4.14
C PHE A 4 24.47 11.54 4.06
N GLY A 5 25.12 11.36 2.92
CA GLY A 5 26.16 10.36 2.69
C GLY A 5 25.65 8.92 2.56
N LYS A 6 24.36 8.65 2.81
CA LYS A 6 23.78 7.29 2.84
C LYS A 6 22.29 7.25 2.50
N LEU A 7 21.78 6.04 2.25
CA LEU A 7 20.36 5.76 2.04
C LEU A 7 19.99 4.49 2.81
N ASP A 8 19.29 4.65 3.93
CA ASP A 8 18.96 3.55 4.85
C ASP A 8 17.52 3.02 4.63
N ILE A 9 16.59 3.88 4.19
CA ILE A 9 15.17 3.57 4.15
C ILE A 9 14.56 4.08 2.84
N VAL A 10 13.72 3.25 2.22
CA VAL A 10 12.89 3.62 1.07
C VAL A 10 11.44 3.32 1.41
N VAL A 11 10.55 4.28 1.16
CA VAL A 11 9.10 4.09 1.29
C VAL A 11 8.45 4.30 -0.08
N ASN A 12 7.96 3.22 -0.68
CA ASN A 12 7.20 3.23 -1.93
C ASN A 12 5.73 3.53 -1.60
N ASN A 13 5.39 4.82 -1.49
CA ASN A 13 4.05 5.28 -1.12
C ASN A 13 3.17 5.63 -2.33
N VAL A 14 3.77 5.93 -3.48
CA VAL A 14 3.04 6.31 -4.69
C VAL A 14 2.11 5.18 -5.15
N GLY A 15 0.85 5.52 -5.42
CA GLY A 15 -0.12 4.56 -5.89
C GLY A 15 -1.55 5.10 -5.82
N GLY A 16 -2.44 4.45 -6.53
CA GLY A 16 -3.85 4.81 -6.62
C GLY A 16 -4.44 4.34 -7.93
N THR A 17 -5.75 4.32 -8.03
CA THR A 17 -6.51 4.12 -9.27
C THR A 17 -7.98 4.43 -8.96
N MET A 18 -8.65 5.11 -9.87
CA MET A 18 -10.09 5.34 -9.72
C MET A 18 -10.86 4.03 -9.88
N PRO A 19 -11.84 3.76 -9.00
CA PRO A 19 -12.69 2.59 -9.12
C PRO A 19 -13.61 2.71 -10.35
N ALA A 20 -13.89 1.57 -11.00
CA ALA A 20 -14.81 1.49 -12.12
C ALA A 20 -15.45 0.09 -12.19
N PRO A 21 -16.69 -0.05 -12.69
CA PRO A 21 -17.29 -1.35 -12.97
C PRO A 21 -16.38 -2.20 -13.86
N LEU A 22 -16.39 -3.52 -13.68
CA LEU A 22 -15.50 -4.43 -14.42
C LEU A 22 -15.60 -4.24 -15.94
N LEU A 23 -16.81 -4.13 -16.49
CA LEU A 23 -17.02 -3.98 -17.92
C LEU A 23 -16.58 -2.62 -18.47
N ASN A 24 -16.40 -1.62 -17.60
CA ASN A 24 -15.90 -0.30 -17.93
C ASN A 24 -14.39 -0.16 -17.66
N THR A 25 -13.76 -1.18 -17.09
CA THR A 25 -12.31 -1.22 -16.84
C THR A 25 -11.60 -1.77 -18.09
N SER A 26 -10.96 -0.90 -18.84
CA SER A 26 -10.24 -1.30 -20.06
C SER A 26 -8.90 -2.00 -19.71
N THR A 27 -8.34 -2.68 -20.71
CA THR A 27 -6.97 -3.24 -20.58
C THR A 27 -5.91 -2.15 -20.38
N LYS A 28 -6.18 -0.93 -20.83
CA LYS A 28 -5.32 0.23 -20.58
C LYS A 28 -5.37 0.62 -19.11
N ASP A 29 -6.55 0.70 -18.50
CA ASP A 29 -6.70 1.06 -17.10
C ASP A 29 -6.00 0.04 -16.19
N LEU A 30 -6.09 -1.25 -16.52
CA LEU A 30 -5.38 -2.30 -15.81
C LEU A 30 -3.86 -2.12 -15.91
N ARG A 31 -3.32 -1.85 -17.13
CA ARG A 31 -1.88 -1.58 -17.31
C ARG A 31 -1.43 -0.35 -16.54
N ASP A 32 -2.18 0.73 -16.61
CA ASP A 32 -1.87 1.99 -15.93
C ASP A 32 -1.87 1.79 -14.40
N ALA A 33 -2.82 1.02 -13.86
CA ALA A 33 -2.86 0.65 -12.47
C ALA A 33 -1.60 -0.13 -12.04
N PHE A 34 -1.17 -1.11 -12.85
CA PHE A 34 0.08 -1.84 -12.58
C PHE A 34 1.31 -0.94 -12.69
N THR A 35 1.35 -0.09 -13.70
CA THR A 35 2.46 0.86 -13.88
C THR A 35 2.58 1.79 -12.67
N PHE A 36 1.49 2.38 -12.24
CA PHE A 36 1.49 3.37 -11.16
C PHE A 36 1.68 2.75 -9.76
N ASN A 37 1.19 1.54 -9.52
CA ASN A 37 1.26 0.92 -8.20
C ASN A 37 2.42 -0.08 -8.02
N VAL A 38 2.86 -0.75 -9.09
CA VAL A 38 3.86 -1.83 -9.01
C VAL A 38 5.16 -1.44 -9.69
N THR A 39 5.10 -0.97 -10.95
CA THR A 39 6.31 -0.66 -11.72
C THR A 39 7.10 0.49 -11.11
N THR A 40 6.41 1.53 -10.60
CA THR A 40 7.08 2.65 -9.90
C THR A 40 7.81 2.18 -8.64
N ALA A 41 7.19 1.32 -7.83
CA ALA A 41 7.81 0.74 -6.64
C ALA A 41 9.03 -0.12 -7.00
N HIS A 42 8.94 -0.94 -8.05
CA HIS A 42 10.07 -1.71 -8.57
C HIS A 42 11.20 -0.80 -9.06
N ALA A 43 10.89 0.22 -9.86
CA ALA A 43 11.89 1.12 -10.43
C ALA A 43 12.68 1.85 -9.33
N LEU A 44 11.99 2.39 -8.31
CA LEU A 44 12.66 3.02 -7.18
C LEU A 44 13.47 2.01 -6.36
N THR A 45 12.94 0.81 -6.12
CA THR A 45 13.66 -0.27 -5.42
C THR A 45 14.93 -0.64 -6.18
N ALA A 46 14.86 -0.87 -7.50
CA ALA A 46 16.00 -1.24 -8.32
C ALA A 46 17.10 -0.16 -8.35
N ALA A 47 16.70 1.12 -8.35
CA ALA A 47 17.63 2.25 -8.30
C ALA A 47 18.25 2.43 -6.89
N ALA A 48 17.48 2.19 -5.84
CA ALA A 48 17.91 2.42 -4.46
C ALA A 48 18.83 1.32 -3.91
N VAL A 49 18.54 0.06 -4.23
CA VAL A 49 19.25 -1.11 -3.67
C VAL A 49 20.80 -1.03 -3.83
N PRO A 50 21.36 -0.72 -5.00
CA PRO A 50 22.82 -0.57 -5.12
C PRO A 50 23.38 0.50 -4.19
N LEU A 51 22.70 1.65 -4.08
CA LEU A 51 23.12 2.78 -3.21
C LEU A 51 23.01 2.41 -1.73
N MET A 52 21.97 1.69 -1.34
CA MET A 52 21.80 1.20 0.04
C MET A 52 22.91 0.23 0.42
N LEU A 53 23.28 -0.68 -0.48
CA LEU A 53 24.35 -1.64 -0.25
C LEU A 53 25.72 -0.97 -0.17
N GLU A 54 25.99 -0.01 -1.03
CA GLU A 54 27.28 0.70 -1.11
C GLU A 54 27.50 1.62 0.08
N HIS A 55 26.48 2.44 0.42
CA HIS A 55 26.64 3.53 1.38
C HIS A 55 26.17 3.20 2.81
N SER A 56 25.23 2.26 2.96
CA SER A 56 24.67 1.87 4.28
C SER A 56 24.96 0.43 4.65
N GLY A 57 25.45 -0.37 3.70
CA GLY A 57 25.66 -1.80 3.91
C GLY A 57 24.38 -2.63 3.93
N GLY A 58 23.20 -2.02 3.78
CA GLY A 58 21.89 -2.63 3.80
C GLY A 58 20.81 -1.61 4.14
N GLY A 59 19.60 -2.08 4.53
CA GLY A 59 18.52 -1.15 4.88
C GLY A 59 17.13 -1.76 4.93
N SER A 60 16.12 -0.90 4.84
CA SER A 60 14.71 -1.29 4.89
C SER A 60 13.91 -0.65 3.76
N ILE A 61 13.13 -1.45 3.05
CA ILE A 61 12.17 -0.99 2.03
C ILE A 61 10.76 -1.29 2.51
N ILE A 62 9.87 -0.31 2.40
CA ILE A 62 8.47 -0.40 2.81
C ILE A 62 7.58 -0.06 1.62
N ASN A 63 6.73 -1.00 1.23
CA ASN A 63 5.75 -0.79 0.17
C ASN A 63 4.38 -0.47 0.78
N ILE A 64 3.71 0.57 0.30
CA ILE A 64 2.34 0.87 0.72
C ILE A 64 1.37 0.15 -0.23
N THR A 65 0.80 -0.95 0.24
CA THR A 65 -0.20 -1.74 -0.47
C THR A 65 -1.61 -1.23 -0.17
N SER A 66 -2.57 -2.07 0.09
CA SER A 66 -3.93 -1.72 0.52
C SER A 66 -4.65 -2.96 1.02
N THR A 67 -5.60 -2.79 1.93
CA THR A 67 -6.59 -3.81 2.28
C THR A 67 -7.32 -4.33 1.03
N MET A 68 -7.57 -3.48 0.03
CA MET A 68 -8.17 -3.87 -1.25
C MET A 68 -7.32 -4.85 -2.08
N GLY A 69 -6.05 -5.04 -1.75
CA GLY A 69 -5.23 -6.13 -2.32
C GLY A 69 -5.55 -7.51 -1.72
N ARG A 70 -6.33 -7.58 -0.64
CA ARG A 70 -6.74 -8.79 0.07
C ARG A 70 -8.26 -8.99 0.06
N VAL A 71 -9.01 -7.92 0.30
CA VAL A 71 -10.50 -7.96 0.32
C VAL A 71 -11.04 -7.63 -1.06
N ALA A 72 -12.04 -8.37 -1.49
CA ALA A 72 -12.68 -8.14 -2.79
C ALA A 72 -13.83 -7.12 -2.65
N GLY A 73 -13.71 -5.99 -3.36
CA GLY A 73 -14.75 -4.97 -3.45
C GLY A 73 -15.18 -4.72 -4.89
N ARG A 74 -16.44 -4.39 -5.13
CA ARG A 74 -16.95 -4.02 -6.46
C ARG A 74 -16.26 -2.75 -6.95
N GLY A 75 -15.89 -2.71 -8.22
CA GLY A 75 -15.22 -1.56 -8.84
C GLY A 75 -13.70 -1.49 -8.66
N PHE A 76 -13.11 -2.41 -7.91
CA PHE A 76 -11.67 -2.37 -7.61
C PHE A 76 -10.82 -3.36 -8.42
N ALA A 77 -11.31 -3.84 -9.58
CA ALA A 77 -10.60 -4.83 -10.37
C ALA A 77 -9.16 -4.41 -10.73
N ALA A 78 -8.94 -3.20 -11.21
CA ALA A 78 -7.60 -2.72 -11.55
C ALA A 78 -6.76 -2.42 -10.29
N TYR A 79 -7.32 -1.66 -9.34
CA TYR A 79 -6.61 -1.26 -8.13
C TYR A 79 -6.28 -2.43 -7.20
N GLY A 80 -7.29 -3.23 -6.87
CA GLY A 80 -7.12 -4.37 -5.96
C GLY A 80 -6.13 -5.38 -6.49
N THR A 81 -6.19 -5.68 -7.82
CA THR A 81 -5.23 -6.59 -8.46
C THR A 81 -3.81 -6.03 -8.41
N ALA A 82 -3.61 -4.73 -8.69
CA ALA A 82 -2.29 -4.11 -8.62
C ALA A 82 -1.74 -4.10 -7.17
N LYS A 83 -2.57 -3.81 -6.17
CA LYS A 83 -2.16 -3.83 -4.75
C LYS A 83 -1.88 -5.25 -4.24
N ALA A 84 -2.63 -6.26 -4.71
CA ALA A 84 -2.32 -7.67 -4.46
C ALA A 84 -0.96 -8.07 -5.08
N ALA A 85 -0.71 -7.62 -6.31
CA ALA A 85 0.58 -7.85 -6.98
C ALA A 85 1.74 -7.20 -6.22
N LEU A 86 1.58 -5.94 -5.73
CA LEU A 86 2.60 -5.26 -4.92
C LEU A 86 2.85 -6.00 -3.59
N ALA A 87 1.80 -6.54 -2.96
CA ALA A 87 1.94 -7.35 -1.75
C ALA A 87 2.73 -8.64 -2.02
N HIS A 88 2.51 -9.30 -3.15
CA HIS A 88 3.29 -10.49 -3.51
C HIS A 88 4.71 -10.12 -3.93
N TYR A 89 4.89 -9.05 -4.71
CA TYR A 89 6.21 -8.50 -5.05
C TYR A 89 7.06 -8.22 -3.80
N THR A 90 6.46 -7.68 -2.74
CA THR A 90 7.14 -7.47 -1.45
C THR A 90 7.76 -8.76 -0.90
N ARG A 91 7.03 -9.88 -0.99
CA ARG A 91 7.52 -11.19 -0.50
C ARG A 91 8.68 -11.71 -1.34
N LEU A 92 8.58 -11.57 -2.66
CA LEU A 92 9.65 -12.00 -3.58
C LEU A 92 10.91 -11.15 -3.40
N ALA A 93 10.77 -9.82 -3.41
CA ALA A 93 11.88 -8.90 -3.19
C ALA A 93 12.57 -9.11 -1.83
N ALA A 94 11.81 -9.48 -0.78
CA ALA A 94 12.35 -9.78 0.52
C ALA A 94 13.30 -10.99 0.50
N LEU A 95 12.98 -12.01 -0.30
CA LEU A 95 13.84 -13.20 -0.45
C LEU A 95 15.09 -12.89 -1.26
N ASP A 96 14.94 -12.11 -2.33
CA ASP A 96 16.05 -11.77 -3.22
C ASP A 96 17.07 -10.82 -2.55
N LEU A 97 16.61 -9.94 -1.64
CA LEU A 97 17.44 -8.88 -1.06
C LEU A 97 17.95 -9.18 0.35
N CYS A 98 17.45 -10.24 0.99
CA CYS A 98 17.99 -10.66 2.30
C CYS A 98 19.39 -11.28 2.14
N PRO A 99 20.23 -11.28 3.20
CA PRO A 99 19.97 -10.75 4.54
C PRO A 99 20.26 -9.25 4.70
N ARG A 100 20.70 -8.55 3.65
CA ARG A 100 21.20 -7.16 3.72
C ARG A 100 20.09 -6.12 3.76
N ILE A 101 19.01 -6.34 3.03
CA ILE A 101 17.88 -5.42 2.95
C ILE A 101 16.61 -6.16 3.32
N ARG A 102 15.86 -5.59 4.25
CA ARG A 102 14.52 -6.07 4.59
C ARG A 102 13.48 -5.39 3.71
N VAL A 103 12.51 -6.15 3.21
CA VAL A 103 11.41 -5.60 2.42
C VAL A 103 10.09 -6.02 3.06
N ASN A 104 9.30 -5.05 3.50
CA ASN A 104 7.98 -5.28 4.08
C ASN A 104 6.94 -4.37 3.41
N ALA A 105 5.69 -4.59 3.71
CA ALA A 105 4.62 -3.70 3.26
C ALA A 105 3.67 -3.35 4.41
N ILE A 106 2.99 -2.23 4.25
CA ILE A 106 1.82 -1.85 5.03
C ILE A 106 0.61 -1.97 4.10
N ALA A 107 -0.48 -2.54 4.61
CA ALA A 107 -1.77 -2.58 3.93
C ALA A 107 -2.77 -1.68 4.69
N PRO A 108 -2.85 -0.38 4.33
CA PRO A 108 -3.81 0.52 4.94
C PRO A 108 -5.25 0.11 4.62
N GLY A 109 -6.13 0.35 5.58
CA GLY A 109 -7.57 0.39 5.38
C GLY A 109 -8.02 1.74 4.81
N SER A 110 -9.19 2.19 5.26
CA SER A 110 -9.74 3.50 4.90
C SER A 110 -9.11 4.59 5.78
N ILE A 111 -8.19 5.34 5.21
CA ILE A 111 -7.41 6.39 5.89
C ILE A 111 -7.88 7.77 5.43
N ALA A 112 -8.03 8.70 6.35
CA ALA A 112 -8.45 10.08 6.11
C ALA A 112 -7.32 10.87 5.40
N THR A 113 -7.19 10.66 4.10
CA THR A 113 -6.23 11.33 3.21
C THR A 113 -6.96 12.10 2.13
N SER A 114 -6.26 13.01 1.42
CA SER A 114 -6.83 13.72 0.28
C SER A 114 -7.43 12.80 -0.80
N ALA A 115 -6.90 11.59 -0.96
CA ALA A 115 -7.48 10.60 -1.87
C ALA A 115 -8.89 10.12 -1.41
N LEU A 116 -9.23 10.27 -0.14
CA LEU A 116 -10.51 9.89 0.44
C LEU A 116 -11.38 11.10 0.81
N ASP A 117 -10.96 12.34 0.49
CA ASP A 117 -11.67 13.57 0.86
C ASP A 117 -13.13 13.59 0.40
N ILE A 118 -13.45 13.04 -0.78
CA ILE A 118 -14.82 12.93 -1.28
C ILE A 118 -15.69 12.09 -0.32
N VAL A 119 -15.13 11.05 0.25
CA VAL A 119 -15.82 10.19 1.24
C VAL A 119 -15.82 10.85 2.62
N ALA A 120 -14.67 11.36 3.06
CA ALA A 120 -14.49 11.95 4.38
C ALA A 120 -15.36 13.20 4.60
N SER A 121 -15.60 13.98 3.54
CA SER A 121 -16.43 15.19 3.55
C SER A 121 -17.92 14.93 3.32
N ASN A 122 -18.33 13.70 3.02
CA ASN A 122 -19.74 13.33 2.78
C ASN A 122 -20.20 12.31 3.83
N ASP A 123 -21.06 12.75 4.75
CA ASP A 123 -21.56 11.91 5.83
C ASP A 123 -22.37 10.68 5.34
N GLU A 124 -23.00 10.76 4.17
CA GLU A 124 -23.73 9.63 3.57
C GLU A 124 -22.79 8.50 3.14
N LEU A 125 -21.55 8.82 2.76
CA LEU A 125 -20.53 7.85 2.40
C LEU A 125 -19.67 7.46 3.61
N ARG A 126 -19.30 8.43 4.45
CA ARG A 126 -18.44 8.23 5.61
C ARG A 126 -19.09 7.36 6.67
N THR A 127 -20.32 7.66 7.05
CA THR A 127 -21.00 6.97 8.15
C THR A 127 -21.16 5.46 7.91
N PRO A 128 -21.58 4.98 6.72
CA PRO A 128 -21.58 3.54 6.43
C PRO A 128 -20.18 2.91 6.48
N MET A 129 -19.18 3.60 5.95
CA MET A 129 -17.79 3.12 5.95
C MET A 129 -17.24 2.97 7.37
N GLU A 130 -17.45 3.95 8.23
CA GLU A 130 -17.06 3.87 9.64
C GLU A 130 -17.82 2.77 10.38
N LYS A 131 -19.13 2.62 10.13
CA LYS A 131 -19.94 1.53 10.70
C LYS A 131 -19.47 0.14 10.25
N ALA A 132 -18.99 0.00 9.02
CA ALA A 132 -18.47 -1.26 8.50
C ALA A 132 -17.01 -1.55 8.94
N THR A 133 -16.31 -0.55 9.49
CA THR A 133 -14.99 -0.72 10.08
C THR A 133 -15.13 -1.16 11.55
N PRO A 134 -14.48 -2.25 12.01
CA PRO A 134 -14.58 -2.69 13.42
C PRO A 134 -14.21 -1.61 14.43
N LEU A 135 -13.17 -0.80 14.20
CA LEU A 135 -12.80 0.32 15.06
C LEU A 135 -13.72 1.55 14.94
N ARG A 136 -14.77 1.50 14.09
CA ARG A 136 -15.83 2.53 13.99
C ARG A 136 -15.33 3.93 13.63
N ARG A 137 -14.22 4.04 12.95
CA ARG A 137 -13.67 5.29 12.44
C ARG A 137 -12.81 5.06 11.20
N LEU A 138 -12.48 6.11 10.50
CA LEU A 138 -11.36 6.11 9.56
C LEU A 138 -10.04 6.07 10.34
N GLY A 139 -9.00 5.54 9.72
CA GLY A 139 -7.63 5.67 10.23
C GLY A 139 -7.05 7.04 9.88
N GLU A 140 -5.97 7.41 10.58
CA GLU A 140 -5.25 8.66 10.35
C GLU A 140 -3.91 8.38 9.64
N PRO A 141 -3.42 9.31 8.79
CA PRO A 141 -2.12 9.16 8.14
C PRO A 141 -0.97 8.87 9.10
N ASP A 142 -0.99 9.45 10.29
CA ASP A 142 0.03 9.25 11.33
C ASP A 142 0.07 7.81 11.85
N GLU A 143 -1.05 7.07 11.81
CA GLU A 143 -1.08 5.66 12.19
C GLU A 143 -0.33 4.79 11.16
N ILE A 144 -0.40 5.15 9.88
CA ILE A 144 0.39 4.51 8.82
C ILE A 144 1.86 4.89 8.93
N ALA A 145 2.15 6.16 9.22
CA ALA A 145 3.52 6.64 9.43
C ALA A 145 4.19 5.95 10.63
N ALA A 146 3.46 5.75 11.74
CA ALA A 146 3.95 5.01 12.90
C ALA A 146 4.31 3.56 12.57
N ALA A 147 3.48 2.88 11.75
CA ALA A 147 3.75 1.54 11.26
C ALA A 147 5.00 1.51 10.36
N ALA A 148 5.19 2.53 9.52
CA ALA A 148 6.38 2.65 8.67
C ALA A 148 7.65 2.84 9.53
N VAL A 149 7.61 3.69 10.54
CA VAL A 149 8.70 3.88 11.50
C VAL A 149 9.01 2.57 12.22
N TYR A 150 8.01 1.83 12.68
CA TYR A 150 8.20 0.51 13.30
C TYR A 150 8.95 -0.45 12.36
N LEU A 151 8.48 -0.62 11.13
CA LEU A 151 9.09 -1.53 10.16
C LEU A 151 10.50 -1.09 9.73
N ALA A 152 10.78 0.21 9.69
CA ALA A 152 12.09 0.76 9.33
C ALA A 152 13.10 0.63 10.49
N SER A 153 12.65 0.74 11.72
CA SER A 153 13.48 0.81 12.92
C SER A 153 14.07 -0.55 13.36
N PRO A 154 14.98 -0.56 14.35
CA PRO A 154 15.46 -1.78 14.98
C PRO A 154 14.35 -2.64 15.62
N ALA A 155 13.21 -2.06 16.01
CA ALA A 155 12.06 -2.80 16.52
C ALA A 155 11.48 -3.78 15.47
N GLY A 156 11.58 -3.45 14.17
CA GLY A 156 11.19 -4.32 13.06
C GLY A 156 12.33 -5.18 12.50
N ALA A 157 13.49 -5.27 13.14
CA ALA A 157 14.70 -5.90 12.59
C ALA A 157 14.52 -7.38 12.19
N TYR A 158 13.60 -8.10 12.81
CA TYR A 158 13.34 -9.52 12.51
C TYR A 158 12.17 -9.74 11.55
N LEU A 159 11.72 -8.67 10.89
CA LEU A 159 10.61 -8.70 9.92
C LEU A 159 11.13 -8.48 8.50
N THR A 160 10.89 -9.43 7.61
CA THR A 160 11.03 -9.29 6.17
C THR A 160 9.96 -10.11 5.45
N GLY A 161 9.49 -9.66 4.29
CA GLY A 161 8.43 -10.29 3.51
C GLY A 161 7.04 -10.22 4.15
N LYS A 162 6.83 -9.33 5.14
CA LYS A 162 5.55 -9.22 5.86
C LYS A 162 4.69 -8.10 5.27
N ILE A 163 3.38 -8.34 5.33
CA ILE A 163 2.36 -7.34 5.01
C ILE A 163 1.65 -7.02 6.32
N LEU A 164 1.90 -5.84 6.85
CA LEU A 164 1.28 -5.36 8.09
C LEU A 164 -0.04 -4.66 7.76
N GLU A 165 -1.14 -5.25 8.18
CA GLU A 165 -2.47 -4.66 8.01
C GLU A 165 -2.68 -3.57 9.07
N VAL A 166 -2.95 -2.33 8.62
CA VAL A 166 -3.28 -1.18 9.47
C VAL A 166 -4.61 -0.63 8.96
N ASP A 167 -5.69 -1.31 9.31
CA ASP A 167 -6.96 -1.20 8.62
C ASP A 167 -8.20 -1.12 9.53
N GLY A 168 -7.99 -0.99 10.84
CA GLY A 168 -9.09 -0.92 11.79
C GLY A 168 -9.88 -2.23 11.95
N GLY A 169 -9.29 -3.37 11.52
CA GLY A 169 -9.88 -4.70 11.60
C GLY A 169 -10.79 -5.06 10.41
N ILE A 170 -10.64 -4.41 9.27
CA ILE A 170 -11.44 -4.66 8.06
C ILE A 170 -11.25 -6.09 7.57
N THR A 171 -12.32 -6.88 7.53
CA THR A 171 -12.36 -8.25 6.99
C THR A 171 -13.16 -8.34 5.70
N PHE A 172 -14.06 -7.39 5.45
CA PHE A 172 -14.88 -7.23 4.26
C PHE A 172 -14.73 -5.81 3.71
N PRO A 173 -15.07 -5.54 2.43
CA PRO A 173 -15.07 -4.19 1.89
C PRO A 173 -15.99 -3.29 2.73
N ASN A 174 -15.47 -2.16 3.18
CA ASN A 174 -16.23 -1.17 3.95
C ASN A 174 -16.69 0.04 3.12
N LEU A 175 -16.38 0.04 1.81
CA LEU A 175 -16.90 0.98 0.83
C LEU A 175 -17.75 0.21 -0.19
N ASP A 176 -19.03 0.47 -0.18
CA ASP A 176 -19.97 -0.04 -1.19
C ASP A 176 -20.17 1.04 -2.26
N LEU A 177 -19.73 0.74 -3.47
CA LEU A 177 -19.90 1.64 -4.61
C LEU A 177 -21.25 1.37 -5.26
N PRO A 178 -22.00 2.39 -5.71
CA PRO A 178 -23.31 2.24 -6.33
C PRO A 178 -23.16 1.70 -7.78
N ILE A 179 -22.63 0.50 -7.91
CA ILE A 179 -22.51 -0.21 -9.18
C ILE A 179 -23.75 -1.08 -9.35
N PRO A 180 -24.56 -0.88 -10.42
CA PRO A 180 -25.75 -1.68 -10.64
C PRO A 180 -25.42 -3.16 -10.89
N ASP A 181 -26.37 -4.04 -10.56
CA ASP A 181 -26.29 -5.43 -10.95
C ASP A 181 -26.45 -5.58 -12.48
N LEU A 182 -25.93 -6.67 -13.04
CA LEU A 182 -26.02 -6.98 -14.47
C LEU A 182 -27.40 -7.50 -14.83
#